data_d7fdff28203f69d2ca0b9c2e6dc916ed
#
_entry.id   d7fdff28203f69d2ca0b9c2e6dc916ed
#
_cell.length_a   1.000
_cell.length_b   1.000
_cell.length_c   1.000
_cell.angle_alpha   90.00
_cell.angle_beta   90.00
_cell.angle_gamma   90.00
#
_symmetry.space_group_name_H-M   'P 1'
#
loop_
_entity.id
_entity.type
_entity.pdbx_description
1 polymer ?
#
loop_
_entity_poly.entity_id
_entity_poly.type
_entity_poly.pdbx_seq_one_letter_code
_entity_poly.pdbx_strand_id
1 'polypeptide(L)'
;MDKERYQAEYTVLSQRVPENAFRFFNTKGESKRNPYLRIAVFTKSGNLYNLHMDLSSFPASIPPVFVMKMLKDKDGNDLSGTSACMHTLSSEHGWTRICHYGYNDWTPAVSLFKVYVRCHLWLEMYEAHLQTGNPRDYYLKHA
;
A
#
# COMPACT_ATOMS: atom_id res chain seq x y z
N MET A 1 -2.17 3.13 17.41
CA MET A 1 -1.41 1.87 17.57
C MET A 1 -0.62 1.95 18.85
N ASP A 2 -0.65 0.91 19.67
CA ASP A 2 0.09 0.94 20.92
C ASP A 2 1.60 0.74 20.69
N LYS A 3 2.38 1.03 21.73
CA LYS A 3 3.84 1.01 21.68
C LYS A 3 4.41 -0.39 21.36
N GLU A 4 3.82 -1.43 21.93
CA GLU A 4 4.27 -2.80 21.72
C GLU A 4 4.01 -3.24 20.29
N ARG A 5 2.84 -2.92 19.75
CA ARG A 5 2.50 -3.25 18.36
C ARG A 5 3.41 -2.49 17.39
N TYR A 6 3.66 -1.21 17.64
CA TYR A 6 4.60 -0.42 16.84
C TYR A 6 5.99 -1.06 16.83
N GLN A 7 6.49 -1.44 18.00
CA GLN A 7 7.81 -2.06 18.10
C GLN A 7 7.88 -3.38 17.35
N ALA A 8 6.83 -4.20 17.43
CA ALA A 8 6.77 -5.46 16.71
C ALA A 8 6.78 -5.25 15.19
N GLU A 9 5.99 -4.28 14.70
CA GLU A 9 5.93 -3.96 13.28
C GLU A 9 7.27 -3.42 12.78
N TYR A 10 7.90 -2.55 13.55
CA TYR A 10 9.23 -2.02 13.22
C TYR A 10 10.27 -3.15 13.12
N THR A 11 10.26 -4.08 14.07
CA THR A 11 11.19 -5.20 14.09
C THR A 11 11.04 -6.09 12.86
N VAL A 12 9.81 -6.42 12.48
CA VAL A 12 9.54 -7.25 11.30
C VAL A 12 10.01 -6.54 10.03
N LEU A 13 9.67 -5.28 9.87
CA LEU A 13 10.08 -4.50 8.68
C LEU A 13 11.61 -4.38 8.60
N SER A 14 12.28 -4.15 9.72
CA SER A 14 13.75 -4.01 9.77
C SER A 14 14.46 -5.28 9.31
N GLN A 15 13.84 -6.44 9.50
CA GLN A 15 14.41 -7.72 9.07
C GLN A 15 14.16 -8.04 7.60
N ARG A 16 13.16 -7.41 6.97
CA ARG A 16 12.67 -7.77 5.64
C ARG A 16 12.89 -6.69 4.59
N VAL A 17 13.01 -5.45 5.01
CA VAL A 17 13.10 -4.28 4.13
C VAL A 17 14.32 -3.47 4.54
N PRO A 18 15.11 -2.92 3.58
CA PRO A 18 16.23 -2.04 3.95
C PRO A 18 15.76 -0.89 4.84
N GLU A 19 16.54 -0.59 5.88
CA GLU A 19 16.16 0.41 6.89
C GLU A 19 15.94 1.81 6.31
N ASN A 20 16.69 2.16 5.26
CA ASN A 20 16.51 3.44 4.59
C ASN A 20 15.33 3.50 3.62
N ALA A 21 14.61 2.38 3.42
CA ALA A 21 13.47 2.31 2.52
C ALA A 21 12.15 2.63 3.21
N PHE A 22 12.11 2.69 4.55
CA PHE A 22 10.87 2.97 5.27
C PHE A 22 11.09 3.86 6.47
N ARG A 23 10.02 4.59 6.87
CA ARG A 23 10.04 5.42 8.06
C ARG A 23 8.63 5.56 8.63
N PHE A 24 8.52 5.40 9.95
CA PHE A 24 7.29 5.65 10.69
C PHE A 24 7.26 7.11 11.15
N PHE A 25 6.05 7.69 11.14
CA PHE A 25 5.80 9.06 11.56
C PHE A 25 4.69 9.09 12.59
N ASN A 26 4.84 9.93 13.61
CA ASN A 26 3.83 10.22 14.63
C ASN A 26 3.37 8.97 15.40
N THR A 27 4.24 7.97 15.55
CA THR A 27 3.90 6.69 16.19
C THR A 27 4.24 6.64 17.67
N LYS A 28 4.87 7.68 18.23
CA LYS A 28 5.33 7.68 19.62
C LYS A 28 4.28 8.16 20.63
N GLY A 29 3.05 8.40 20.21
CA GLY A 29 1.96 8.82 21.08
C GLY A 29 2.03 10.26 21.59
N GLU A 30 3.09 10.99 21.30
CA GLU A 30 3.31 12.37 21.76
C GLU A 30 2.69 13.41 20.83
N SER A 31 2.36 13.00 19.61
CA SER A 31 1.79 13.87 18.60
C SER A 31 0.28 13.67 18.52
N LYS A 32 -0.46 14.79 18.38
CA LYS A 32 -1.89 14.76 18.07
C LYS A 32 -2.15 14.44 16.59
N ARG A 33 -1.10 14.31 15.78
CA ARG A 33 -1.20 13.99 14.36
C ARG A 33 -1.39 12.50 14.18
N ASN A 34 -2.07 12.13 13.10
CA ASN A 34 -2.28 10.73 12.77
C ASN A 34 -0.96 10.03 12.45
N PRO A 35 -0.77 8.79 12.96
CA PRO A 35 0.41 8.02 12.63
C PRO A 35 0.34 7.48 11.20
N TYR A 36 1.49 7.38 10.57
CA TYR A 36 1.58 6.79 9.23
C TYR A 36 2.96 6.19 8.98
N LEU A 37 3.03 5.32 7.97
CA LEU A 37 4.26 4.71 7.49
C LEU A 37 4.47 5.12 6.04
N ARG A 38 5.67 5.55 5.69
CA ARG A 38 6.09 5.72 4.30
C ARG A 38 7.13 4.66 3.97
N ILE A 39 6.96 4.03 2.81
CA ILE A 39 7.84 2.94 2.40
C ILE A 39 8.02 2.98 0.89
N ALA A 40 9.28 2.81 0.46
CA ALA A 40 9.64 2.77 -0.94
C ALA A 40 9.54 1.35 -1.47
N VAL A 41 9.02 1.21 -2.69
CA VAL A 41 8.90 -0.07 -3.39
C VAL A 41 9.56 0.05 -4.75
N PHE A 42 10.46 -0.91 -5.06
CA PHE A 42 11.01 -1.06 -6.40
C PHE A 42 10.36 -2.24 -7.09
N THR A 43 9.83 -2.02 -8.29
CA THR A 43 9.31 -3.11 -9.12
C THR A 43 10.44 -3.80 -9.86
N LYS A 44 10.13 -4.95 -10.48
CA LYS A 44 11.09 -5.70 -11.30
C LYS A 44 11.66 -4.87 -12.44
N SER A 45 10.87 -3.92 -12.95
CA SER A 45 11.32 -2.99 -14.00
C SER A 45 12.28 -1.92 -13.49
N GLY A 46 12.51 -1.85 -12.19
CA GLY A 46 13.38 -0.85 -11.57
C GLY A 46 12.69 0.48 -11.27
N ASN A 47 11.37 0.57 -11.41
CA ASN A 47 10.62 1.78 -11.08
C ASN A 47 10.41 1.90 -9.58
N LEU A 48 10.58 3.11 -9.08
CA LEU A 48 10.37 3.44 -7.67
C LEU A 48 8.98 4.02 -7.45
N TYR A 49 8.29 3.46 -6.46
CA TYR A 49 7.01 3.99 -5.96
C TYR A 49 7.13 4.25 -4.48
N ASN A 50 6.62 5.39 -4.02
CA ASN A 50 6.55 5.70 -2.60
C ASN A 50 5.12 5.48 -2.12
N LEU A 51 4.96 4.66 -1.09
CA LEU A 51 3.67 4.37 -0.48
C LEU A 51 3.49 5.13 0.81
N HIS A 52 2.27 5.58 1.06
CA HIS A 52 1.84 6.19 2.31
C HIS A 52 0.75 5.32 2.91
N MET A 53 1.00 4.75 4.09
CA MET A 53 0.05 3.90 4.81
C MET A 53 -0.47 4.66 6.02
N ASP A 54 -1.77 4.95 6.04
CA ASP A 54 -2.43 5.61 7.17
C ASP A 54 -2.66 4.59 8.27
N LEU A 55 -2.08 4.83 9.45
CA LEU A 55 -2.14 3.91 10.59
C LEU A 55 -3.14 4.35 11.66
N SER A 56 -3.99 5.34 11.37
CA SER A 56 -4.94 5.89 12.35
C SER A 56 -5.86 4.84 12.96
N SER A 57 -6.29 3.86 12.17
CA SER A 57 -7.19 2.78 12.62
C SER A 57 -6.53 1.40 12.62
N PHE A 58 -5.23 1.34 12.34
CA PHE A 58 -4.46 0.10 12.38
C PHE A 58 -4.15 -0.27 13.85
N PRO A 59 -4.23 -1.52 14.26
CA PRO A 59 -4.50 -2.73 13.49
C PRO A 59 -5.97 -3.16 13.42
N ALA A 60 -6.89 -2.43 14.05
CA ALA A 60 -8.29 -2.81 14.11
C ALA A 60 -8.94 -2.84 12.71
N SER A 61 -8.53 -1.95 11.83
CA SER A 61 -9.06 -1.84 10.47
C SER A 61 -7.94 -1.85 9.45
N ILE A 62 -8.29 -2.19 8.20
CA ILE A 62 -7.36 -2.15 7.06
C ILE A 62 -6.77 -0.75 6.94
N PRO A 63 -5.44 -0.60 6.97
CA PRO A 63 -4.84 0.72 6.80
C PRO A 63 -5.01 1.19 5.34
N PRO A 64 -5.53 2.40 5.11
CA PRO A 64 -5.53 2.98 3.77
C PRO A 64 -4.10 3.11 3.24
N VAL A 65 -3.87 2.67 2.00
CA VAL A 65 -2.56 2.76 1.35
C VAL A 65 -2.69 3.54 0.05
N PHE A 66 -1.83 4.54 -0.09
CA PHE A 66 -1.78 5.39 -1.27
C PHE A 66 -0.41 5.28 -1.94
N VAL A 67 -0.40 5.25 -3.28
CA VAL A 67 0.80 5.58 -4.03
C VAL A 67 0.90 7.10 -4.01
N MET A 68 2.07 7.65 -3.66
CA MET A 68 2.23 9.11 -3.46
C MET A 68 2.32 9.86 -4.79
N LYS A 69 1.45 9.49 -5.72
CA LYS A 69 1.21 10.17 -6.99
C LYS A 69 -0.09 9.64 -7.60
N MET A 70 -0.66 10.36 -8.55
CA MET A 70 -1.79 9.87 -9.33
C MET A 70 -1.28 8.96 -10.43
N LEU A 71 -1.68 7.68 -10.38
CA LEU A 71 -1.36 6.72 -11.44
C LEU A 71 -2.38 6.81 -12.56
N LYS A 72 -1.95 6.50 -13.76
CA LYS A 72 -2.82 6.48 -14.94
C LYS A 72 -2.91 5.05 -15.47
N ASP A 73 -4.08 4.70 -16.02
CA ASP A 73 -4.24 3.44 -16.72
C ASP A 73 -3.59 3.48 -18.11
N LYS A 74 -3.72 2.38 -18.86
CA LYS A 74 -3.14 2.25 -20.22
C LYS A 74 -3.64 3.32 -21.20
N ASP A 75 -4.82 3.88 -20.95
CA ASP A 75 -5.45 4.89 -21.83
C ASP A 75 -5.18 6.31 -21.36
N GLY A 76 -4.38 6.48 -20.30
CA GLY A 76 -4.03 7.78 -19.76
C GLY A 76 -5.06 8.35 -18.80
N ASN A 77 -6.05 7.57 -18.38
CA ASN A 77 -7.06 8.00 -17.42
C ASN A 77 -6.55 7.86 -15.99
N ASP A 78 -6.83 8.84 -15.14
CA ASP A 78 -6.43 8.83 -13.75
C ASP A 78 -7.10 7.69 -12.99
N LEU A 79 -6.33 6.94 -12.22
CA LEU A 79 -6.83 5.94 -11.29
C LEU A 79 -7.24 6.62 -9.98
N SER A 80 -8.28 7.46 -10.07
CA SER A 80 -8.75 8.30 -8.97
C SER A 80 -10.02 7.80 -8.30
N GLY A 81 -10.71 6.85 -8.91
CA GLY A 81 -11.98 6.33 -8.42
C GLY A 81 -11.93 4.86 -8.03
N THR A 82 -13.01 4.39 -7.44
CA THR A 82 -13.20 2.99 -7.12
C THR A 82 -13.35 2.18 -8.42
N SER A 83 -12.53 1.14 -8.56
CA SER A 83 -12.56 0.24 -9.71
C SER A 83 -12.35 -1.19 -9.24
N ALA A 84 -13.31 -2.06 -9.54
CA ALA A 84 -13.19 -3.47 -9.20
C ALA A 84 -12.10 -4.16 -10.03
N CYS A 85 -12.00 -3.85 -11.32
CA CYS A 85 -11.03 -4.51 -12.19
C CYS A 85 -9.59 -4.01 -11.98
N MET A 86 -9.39 -2.78 -11.58
CA MET A 86 -8.06 -2.25 -11.25
C MET A 86 -7.72 -2.33 -9.77
N HIS A 87 -8.67 -2.71 -8.92
CA HIS A 87 -8.51 -2.80 -7.47
C HIS A 87 -8.01 -1.48 -6.86
N THR A 88 -8.74 -0.41 -7.16
CA THR A 88 -8.50 0.92 -6.59
C THR A 88 -9.71 1.39 -5.79
N LEU A 89 -9.47 2.34 -4.90
CA LEU A 89 -10.49 3.04 -4.12
C LEU A 89 -10.38 4.54 -4.44
N SER A 90 -11.30 5.34 -3.88
CA SER A 90 -11.31 6.79 -4.13
C SER A 90 -9.99 7.43 -3.68
N SER A 91 -9.37 8.19 -4.57
CA SER A 91 -8.11 8.87 -4.29
C SER A 91 -8.29 9.97 -3.24
N GLU A 92 -7.19 10.28 -2.55
CA GLU A 92 -7.08 11.41 -1.63
C GLU A 92 -5.75 12.10 -1.87
N HIS A 93 -5.68 13.39 -1.64
CA HIS A 93 -4.46 14.19 -1.79
C HIS A 93 -3.83 14.14 -3.20
N GLY A 94 -4.61 13.79 -4.22
CA GLY A 94 -4.08 13.58 -5.57
C GLY A 94 -3.29 12.28 -5.70
N TRP A 95 -3.48 11.33 -4.82
CA TRP A 95 -2.77 10.05 -4.79
C TRP A 95 -3.72 8.88 -5.08
N THR A 96 -3.28 7.93 -5.88
CA THR A 96 -4.04 6.70 -6.14
C THR A 96 -4.10 5.85 -4.88
N ARG A 97 -5.32 5.40 -4.51
CA ARG A 97 -5.52 4.52 -3.36
C ARG A 97 -5.64 3.07 -3.81
N ILE A 98 -4.80 2.22 -3.25
CA ILE A 98 -4.77 0.78 -3.56
C ILE A 98 -5.80 0.05 -2.70
N CYS A 99 -6.59 -0.84 -3.33
CA CYS A 99 -7.40 -1.83 -2.63
C CYS A 99 -6.54 -3.08 -2.46
N HIS A 100 -5.99 -3.30 -1.26
CA HIS A 100 -5.01 -4.37 -1.01
C HIS A 100 -5.52 -5.50 -0.12
N TYR A 101 -6.64 -5.30 0.55
CA TYR A 101 -7.28 -6.30 1.42
C TYR A 101 -8.79 -6.21 1.33
N GLY A 102 -9.46 -7.36 1.33
CA GLY A 102 -10.91 -7.43 1.51
C GLY A 102 -11.27 -7.40 3.00
N TYR A 103 -12.46 -6.88 3.32
CA TYR A 103 -12.92 -6.80 4.71
C TYR A 103 -12.95 -8.17 5.39
N ASN A 104 -13.30 -9.23 4.65
CA ASN A 104 -13.41 -10.58 5.21
C ASN A 104 -12.05 -11.23 5.46
N ASP A 105 -10.98 -10.69 4.90
CA ASP A 105 -9.63 -11.25 5.02
C ASP A 105 -8.80 -10.53 6.06
N TRP A 106 -9.28 -9.39 6.57
CA TRP A 106 -8.53 -8.59 7.52
C TRP A 106 -8.73 -9.11 8.94
N THR A 107 -7.63 -9.21 9.67
CA THR A 107 -7.62 -9.41 11.12
C THR A 107 -6.58 -8.47 11.74
N PRO A 108 -6.71 -8.13 13.04
CA PRO A 108 -5.70 -7.31 13.70
C PRO A 108 -4.31 -7.96 13.77
N ALA A 109 -4.20 -9.25 13.47
CA ALA A 109 -2.93 -9.97 13.44
C ALA A 109 -2.14 -9.76 12.15
N VAL A 110 -2.74 -9.16 11.11
CA VAL A 110 -2.05 -8.91 9.84
C VAL A 110 -0.95 -7.87 10.05
N SER A 111 0.28 -8.20 9.64
CA SER A 111 1.43 -7.31 9.78
C SER A 111 1.48 -6.27 8.66
N LEU A 112 2.16 -5.15 8.93
CA LEU A 112 2.42 -4.15 7.89
C LEU A 112 3.34 -4.68 6.80
N PHE A 113 4.21 -5.63 7.12
CA PHE A 113 5.01 -6.29 6.11
C PHE A 113 4.13 -7.03 5.09
N LYS A 114 3.09 -7.72 5.57
CA LYS A 114 2.16 -8.40 4.69
C LYS A 114 1.36 -7.42 3.82
N VAL A 115 0.96 -6.29 4.39
CA VAL A 115 0.36 -5.19 3.63
C VAL A 115 1.32 -4.71 2.54
N TYR A 116 2.59 -4.49 2.89
CA TYR A 116 3.63 -4.10 1.95
C TYR A 116 3.77 -5.10 0.79
N VAL A 117 3.81 -6.40 1.09
CA VAL A 117 3.93 -7.45 0.07
C VAL A 117 2.75 -7.40 -0.90
N ARG A 118 1.53 -7.23 -0.40
CA ARG A 118 0.35 -7.15 -1.25
C ARG A 118 0.35 -5.89 -2.12
N CYS A 119 0.81 -4.78 -1.58
CA CYS A 119 0.93 -3.55 -2.36
C CYS A 119 2.03 -3.65 -3.42
N HIS A 120 3.13 -4.32 -3.12
CA HIS A 120 4.19 -4.59 -4.11
C HIS A 120 3.62 -5.43 -5.27
N LEU A 121 2.87 -6.47 -4.95
CA LEU A 121 2.20 -7.29 -5.97
C LEU A 121 1.25 -6.45 -6.83
N TRP A 122 0.49 -5.56 -6.20
CA TRP A 122 -0.40 -4.65 -6.92
C TRP A 122 0.37 -3.79 -7.94
N LEU A 123 1.53 -3.27 -7.53
CA LEU A 123 2.37 -2.45 -8.43
C LEU A 123 2.95 -3.25 -9.59
N GLU A 124 3.37 -4.50 -9.36
CA GLU A 124 3.83 -5.37 -10.45
C GLU A 124 2.70 -5.64 -11.45
N MET A 125 1.50 -5.88 -10.96
CA MET A 125 0.33 -6.09 -11.82
C MET A 125 -0.08 -4.81 -12.55
N TYR A 126 0.07 -3.66 -11.91
CA TYR A 126 -0.15 -2.36 -12.54
C TYR A 126 0.79 -2.15 -13.73
N GLU A 127 2.06 -2.44 -13.56
CA GLU A 127 3.03 -2.29 -14.65
C GLU A 127 2.76 -3.29 -15.78
N ALA A 128 2.33 -4.51 -15.44
CA ALA A 128 1.89 -5.47 -16.43
C ALA A 128 0.67 -4.96 -17.23
N HIS A 129 -0.28 -4.32 -16.54
CA HIS A 129 -1.42 -3.69 -17.20
C HIS A 129 -0.99 -2.62 -18.21
N LEU A 130 -0.02 -1.78 -17.85
CA LEU A 130 0.48 -0.74 -18.76
C LEU A 130 1.11 -1.34 -20.02
N GLN A 131 1.75 -2.50 -19.92
CA GLN A 131 2.41 -3.15 -21.03
C GLN A 131 1.47 -3.95 -21.94
N THR A 132 0.48 -4.63 -21.35
CA THR A 132 -0.38 -5.58 -22.05
C THR A 132 -1.78 -5.04 -22.33
N GLY A 133 -2.22 -4.05 -21.59
CA GLY A 133 -3.59 -3.53 -21.66
C GLY A 133 -4.62 -4.36 -20.88
N ASN A 134 -4.24 -5.51 -20.31
CA ASN A 134 -5.14 -6.32 -19.51
C ASN A 134 -5.38 -5.65 -18.16
N PRO A 135 -6.61 -5.71 -17.59
CA PRO A 135 -6.87 -5.16 -16.27
C PRO A 135 -6.13 -5.95 -15.19
N ARG A 136 -5.89 -5.33 -14.03
CA ARG A 136 -5.22 -5.98 -12.91
C ARG A 136 -5.88 -7.29 -12.52
N ASP A 137 -7.20 -7.34 -12.55
CA ASP A 137 -8.00 -8.51 -12.20
C ASP A 137 -7.66 -9.73 -13.08
N TYR A 138 -7.28 -9.51 -14.32
CA TYR A 138 -6.83 -10.58 -15.23
C TYR A 138 -5.65 -11.37 -14.62
N TYR A 139 -4.68 -10.68 -14.05
CA TYR A 139 -3.48 -11.32 -13.49
C TYR A 139 -3.77 -12.11 -12.22
N LEU A 140 -4.75 -11.68 -11.44
CA LEU A 140 -5.19 -12.43 -10.26
C LEU A 140 -5.83 -13.77 -10.64
N LYS A 141 -6.53 -13.82 -11.77
CA LYS A 141 -7.21 -15.03 -12.24
C LYS A 141 -6.28 -16.00 -12.93
N HIS A 142 -5.16 -15.50 -13.50
CA HIS A 142 -4.25 -16.28 -14.32
C HIS A 142 -2.87 -16.47 -13.66
N ALA A 143 -2.73 -16.04 -12.43
CA ALA A 143 -1.47 -16.16 -11.69
C ALA A 143 -1.22 -17.59 -11.21
#